data_6eb4773681e70001df4d2ab27dfd9a58
#
_entry.id   6eb4773681e70001df4d2ab27dfd9a58
#
_cell.length_a   1.000
_cell.length_b   1.000
_cell.length_c   1.000
_cell.angle_alpha   90.00
_cell.angle_beta   90.00
_cell.angle_gamma   90.00
#
_symmetry.space_group_name_H-M   'P 1'
#
loop_
_entity.id
_entity.type
_entity.pdbx_description
1 polymer ?
#
loop_
_entity_poly.entity_id
_entity_poly.type
_entity_poly.pdbx_seq_one_letter_code
_entity_poly.pdbx_strand_id
1 'polypeptide(L)'
;MAKICILGGGLVGHFVAKTLFDRGHNIRLIDSQQINGLPKQIEFIQSPIETDSVKQMVSGFKVVVNCLPGRIGHAIRAPLLSCQGMLVADLAFTLEDPRSLNQLAIENNSTMIYDVGIAPGLSNALLMDAQCDFTSLQSAKIWVGGNPQKPDDEWSYMAPFSPSDVIEEYTRPARIRRAGVSITEPALTERHAVSVPGYGQMEAFLTDGLRSLLDTIHCDELLEYTVRWPGHIEHYLAGNFTEDELINAWKFDEERPEFTWLAVEANCEQGARRWDVIDEGKDGWSSMARTTGLVTVEVTEMLAEGLISQAGVMPPEILGQSKQLLGRITTAMSNSGVKIIRSG
;
A
#
# COMPACT_ATOMS: atom_id res chain seq x y z
N MET A 1 13.88 -2.60 20.76
CA MET A 1 12.84 -1.66 21.22
C MET A 1 13.16 -0.27 20.67
N ALA A 2 12.30 0.31 19.87
CA ALA A 2 12.45 1.64 19.26
C ALA A 2 11.31 2.57 19.69
N LYS A 3 11.55 3.90 19.55
CA LYS A 3 10.50 4.92 19.65
C LYS A 3 9.99 5.23 18.24
N ILE A 4 8.71 5.02 17.99
CA ILE A 4 8.10 5.16 16.67
C ILE A 4 6.90 6.11 16.76
N CYS A 5 6.85 7.10 15.88
CA CYS A 5 5.72 8.01 15.75
C CYS A 5 4.91 7.63 14.51
N ILE A 6 3.61 7.45 14.68
CA ILE A 6 2.68 7.09 13.59
C ILE A 6 1.77 8.30 13.36
N LEU A 7 1.70 8.73 12.12
CA LEU A 7 0.90 9.84 11.65
C LEU A 7 -0.29 9.29 10.85
N GLY A 8 -1.49 9.46 11.39
CA GLY A 8 -2.72 8.87 10.86
C GLY A 8 -3.08 7.55 11.55
N GLY A 9 -4.24 7.52 12.19
CA GLY A 9 -4.76 6.38 12.94
C GLY A 9 -6.03 5.76 12.34
N GLY A 10 -6.22 5.89 11.01
CA GLY A 10 -7.28 5.20 10.29
C GLY A 10 -7.12 3.67 10.35
N LEU A 11 -7.88 2.93 9.53
CA LEU A 11 -7.90 1.45 9.54
C LEU A 11 -6.50 0.82 9.55
N VAL A 12 -5.61 1.27 8.65
CA VAL A 12 -4.24 0.73 8.55
C VAL A 12 -3.34 1.25 9.67
N GLY A 13 -3.35 2.57 9.92
CA GLY A 13 -2.46 3.18 10.92
C GLY A 13 -2.74 2.69 12.35
N HIS A 14 -4.00 2.43 12.69
CA HIS A 14 -4.39 1.83 13.97
C HIS A 14 -3.84 0.39 14.09
N PHE A 15 -3.97 -0.42 13.04
CA PHE A 15 -3.38 -1.77 12.99
C PHE A 15 -1.86 -1.73 13.17
N VAL A 16 -1.17 -0.85 12.44
CA VAL A 16 0.29 -0.66 12.53
C VAL A 16 0.70 -0.26 13.95
N ALA A 17 0.01 0.71 14.56
CA ALA A 17 0.29 1.17 15.92
C ALA A 17 0.16 0.04 16.94
N LYS A 18 -0.95 -0.70 16.88
CA LYS A 18 -1.21 -1.82 17.80
C LYS A 18 -0.18 -2.94 17.61
N THR A 19 0.13 -3.30 16.36
CA THR A 19 1.07 -4.38 16.06
C THR A 19 2.49 -4.04 16.50
N LEU A 20 2.98 -2.84 16.24
CA LEU A 20 4.30 -2.39 16.70
C LEU A 20 4.36 -2.30 18.23
N PHE A 21 3.28 -1.86 18.88
CA PHE A 21 3.18 -1.86 20.34
C PHE A 21 3.27 -3.28 20.91
N ASP A 22 2.52 -4.24 20.36
CA ASP A 22 2.54 -5.65 20.80
C ASP A 22 3.92 -6.31 20.60
N ARG A 23 4.70 -5.82 19.64
CA ARG A 23 6.11 -6.22 19.43
C ARG A 23 7.10 -5.49 20.38
N GLY A 24 6.59 -4.67 21.32
CA GLY A 24 7.37 -4.05 22.38
C GLY A 24 8.01 -2.72 22.02
N HIS A 25 7.55 -2.04 20.96
CA HIS A 25 7.99 -0.67 20.66
C HIS A 25 7.22 0.37 21.47
N ASN A 26 7.84 1.53 21.66
CA ASN A 26 7.21 2.70 22.29
C ASN A 26 6.55 3.54 21.19
N ILE A 27 5.23 3.62 21.21
CA ILE A 27 4.43 4.19 20.14
C ILE A 27 3.79 5.50 20.55
N ARG A 28 3.96 6.54 19.70
CA ARG A 28 3.10 7.72 19.65
C ARG A 28 2.23 7.63 18.40
N LEU A 29 0.92 7.80 18.55
CA LEU A 29 -0.03 7.86 17.46
C LEU A 29 -0.68 9.24 17.44
N ILE A 30 -0.70 9.89 16.28
CA ILE A 30 -1.29 11.22 16.09
C ILE A 30 -2.37 11.12 15.02
N ASP A 31 -3.56 11.60 15.35
CA ASP A 31 -4.69 11.70 14.41
C ASP A 31 -5.59 12.89 14.77
N SER A 32 -6.28 13.43 13.80
CA SER A 32 -7.27 14.49 14.01
C SER A 32 -8.55 13.99 14.69
N GLN A 33 -8.85 12.71 14.51
CA GLN A 33 -10.04 12.07 15.08
C GLN A 33 -9.69 11.27 16.33
N GLN A 34 -10.65 11.15 17.23
CA GLN A 34 -10.51 10.26 18.40
C GLN A 34 -10.48 8.79 17.94
N ILE A 35 -9.49 8.06 18.44
CA ILE A 35 -9.35 6.61 18.17
C ILE A 35 -9.69 5.85 19.44
N ASN A 36 -10.64 4.94 19.32
CA ASN A 36 -11.06 4.07 20.40
C ASN A 36 -10.28 2.75 20.39
N GLY A 37 -10.21 2.07 21.54
CA GLY A 37 -9.61 0.73 21.65
C GLY A 37 -8.09 0.70 21.69
N LEU A 38 -7.40 1.84 21.71
CA LEU A 38 -5.94 1.89 21.87
C LEU A 38 -5.49 1.40 23.25
N PRO A 39 -4.41 0.61 23.36
CA PRO A 39 -3.73 0.34 24.61
C PRO A 39 -3.35 1.64 25.33
N LYS A 40 -3.56 1.71 26.65
CA LYS A 40 -3.27 2.91 27.46
C LYS A 40 -1.81 3.36 27.42
N GLN A 41 -0.90 2.46 27.05
CA GLN A 41 0.54 2.71 26.96
C GLN A 41 0.95 3.34 25.62
N ILE A 42 0.08 3.33 24.61
CA ILE A 42 0.28 4.10 23.38
C ILE A 42 0.00 5.57 23.71
N GLU A 43 0.98 6.42 23.47
CA GLU A 43 0.80 7.87 23.57
C GLU A 43 -0.06 8.36 22.42
N PHE A 44 -1.33 8.66 22.66
CA PHE A 44 -2.24 9.20 21.66
C PHE A 44 -2.35 10.72 21.77
N ILE A 45 -2.18 11.40 20.63
CA ILE A 45 -2.36 12.85 20.51
C ILE A 45 -3.44 13.11 19.48
N GLN A 46 -4.56 13.66 19.93
CA GLN A 46 -5.61 14.12 19.03
C GLN A 46 -5.25 15.53 18.52
N SER A 47 -4.79 15.60 17.28
CA SER A 47 -4.39 16.86 16.64
C SER A 47 -4.41 16.74 15.13
N PRO A 48 -4.83 17.77 14.38
CA PRO A 48 -4.60 17.82 12.95
C PRO A 48 -3.08 17.83 12.67
N ILE A 49 -2.68 17.16 11.59
CA ILE A 49 -1.28 17.06 11.17
C ILE A 49 -1.08 18.03 10.01
N GLU A 50 -0.25 19.02 10.23
CA GLU A 50 0.03 20.10 9.28
C GLU A 50 1.54 20.23 9.05
N THR A 51 1.92 20.74 7.88
CA THR A 51 3.33 20.93 7.49
C THR A 51 4.15 21.71 8.49
N ASP A 52 3.56 22.74 9.08
CA ASP A 52 4.25 23.66 9.98
C ASP A 52 4.46 23.06 11.38
N SER A 53 3.59 22.15 11.81
CA SER A 53 3.61 21.55 13.15
C SER A 53 4.25 20.16 13.20
N VAL A 54 4.32 19.43 12.07
CA VAL A 54 4.74 18.02 12.05
C VAL A 54 6.14 17.80 12.63
N LYS A 55 7.09 18.70 12.41
CA LYS A 55 8.44 18.59 12.98
C LYS A 55 8.44 18.59 14.52
N GLN A 56 7.59 19.41 15.11
CA GLN A 56 7.42 19.44 16.55
C GLN A 56 6.72 18.18 17.05
N MET A 57 5.72 17.70 16.32
CA MET A 57 4.97 16.50 16.68
C MET A 57 5.84 15.24 16.71
N VAL A 58 6.79 15.10 15.77
CA VAL A 58 7.73 13.98 15.71
C VAL A 58 9.00 14.18 16.51
N SER A 59 9.14 15.29 17.23
CA SER A 59 10.33 15.58 18.03
C SER A 59 10.61 14.47 19.05
N GLY A 60 11.86 14.01 19.09
CA GLY A 60 12.30 12.90 19.96
C GLY A 60 12.07 11.50 19.38
N PHE A 61 11.56 11.39 18.16
CA PHE A 61 11.42 10.16 17.41
C PHE A 61 12.36 10.17 16.20
N LYS A 62 12.98 9.03 15.92
CA LYS A 62 13.80 8.84 14.72
C LYS A 62 13.06 8.05 13.64
N VAL A 63 12.06 7.27 14.02
CA VAL A 63 11.27 6.46 13.10
C VAL A 63 9.86 7.01 13.05
N VAL A 64 9.39 7.31 11.85
CA VAL A 64 8.05 7.83 11.59
C VAL A 64 7.36 6.93 10.58
N VAL A 65 6.09 6.62 10.81
CA VAL A 65 5.22 5.96 9.84
C VAL A 65 4.19 6.97 9.36
N ASN A 66 4.14 7.22 8.06
CA ASN A 66 3.16 8.11 7.44
C ASN A 66 1.99 7.29 6.89
N CYS A 67 0.90 7.23 7.64
CA CYS A 67 -0.36 6.54 7.28
C CYS A 67 -1.48 7.52 6.91
N LEU A 68 -1.14 8.75 6.54
CA LEU A 68 -2.11 9.78 6.18
C LEU A 68 -2.66 9.58 4.75
N PRO A 69 -3.89 10.05 4.48
CA PRO A 69 -4.41 10.14 3.12
C PRO A 69 -3.45 10.89 2.20
N GLY A 70 -3.44 10.53 0.91
CA GLY A 70 -2.44 10.96 -0.07
C GLY A 70 -2.12 12.45 -0.02
N ARG A 71 -3.13 13.29 -0.06
CA ARG A 71 -2.99 14.75 -0.12
C ARG A 71 -2.26 15.34 1.10
N ILE A 72 -2.60 14.87 2.30
CA ILE A 72 -1.96 15.33 3.56
C ILE A 72 -0.58 14.68 3.69
N GLY A 73 -0.48 13.38 3.43
CA GLY A 73 0.75 12.61 3.54
C GLY A 73 1.85 13.12 2.63
N HIS A 74 1.52 13.56 1.40
CA HIS A 74 2.49 14.19 0.50
C HIS A 74 3.08 15.46 1.10
N ALA A 75 2.24 16.34 1.65
CA ALA A 75 2.66 17.65 2.14
C ALA A 75 3.67 17.57 3.30
N ILE A 76 3.62 16.50 4.12
CA ILE A 76 4.52 16.36 5.28
C ILE A 76 5.85 15.66 4.96
N ARG A 77 6.03 15.07 3.79
CA ARG A 77 7.27 14.35 3.41
C ARG A 77 8.51 15.24 3.50
N ALA A 78 8.47 16.43 2.88
CA ALA A 78 9.60 17.35 2.91
C ALA A 78 9.94 17.85 4.33
N PRO A 79 8.99 18.28 5.17
CA PRO A 79 9.26 18.55 6.58
C PRO A 79 9.90 17.40 7.33
N LEU A 80 9.42 16.16 7.18
CA LEU A 80 9.98 14.98 7.83
C LEU A 80 11.42 14.73 7.38
N LEU A 81 11.69 14.73 6.07
CA LEU A 81 13.00 14.46 5.51
C LEU A 81 14.03 15.56 5.80
N SER A 82 13.58 16.76 6.16
CA SER A 82 14.47 17.83 6.63
C SER A 82 14.86 17.70 8.11
N CYS A 83 14.34 16.72 8.85
CA CYS A 83 14.80 16.37 10.18
C CYS A 83 16.03 15.45 10.06
N GLN A 84 17.12 15.82 10.73
CA GLN A 84 18.39 15.07 10.65
C GLN A 84 18.24 13.59 11.06
N GLY A 85 18.59 12.67 10.16
CA GLY A 85 18.61 11.23 10.43
C GLY A 85 17.22 10.61 10.60
N MET A 86 16.18 11.22 10.03
CA MET A 86 14.81 10.69 10.10
C MET A 86 14.66 9.44 9.22
N LEU A 87 13.98 8.43 9.74
CA LEU A 87 13.65 7.18 9.07
C LEU A 87 12.13 7.11 8.87
N VAL A 88 11.68 7.04 7.63
CA VAL A 88 10.25 7.14 7.28
C VAL A 88 9.79 5.91 6.50
N ALA A 89 8.79 5.22 7.02
CA ALA A 89 7.97 4.28 6.26
C ALA A 89 6.70 5.03 5.80
N ASP A 90 6.50 5.16 4.50
CA ASP A 90 5.48 6.04 3.92
C ASP A 90 4.44 5.26 3.13
N LEU A 91 3.18 5.37 3.53
CA LEU A 91 2.00 4.74 2.90
C LEU A 91 1.19 5.72 2.05
N ALA A 92 1.48 7.02 2.11
CA ALA A 92 0.65 8.01 1.45
C ALA A 92 0.68 7.84 -0.08
N PHE A 93 -0.47 7.47 -0.64
CA PHE A 93 -0.63 7.26 -2.08
C PHE A 93 -0.90 8.59 -2.78
N THR A 94 0.04 9.08 -3.59
CA THR A 94 -0.01 10.41 -4.21
C THR A 94 0.38 10.37 -5.68
N LEU A 95 -0.05 11.35 -6.46
CA LEU A 95 0.35 11.51 -7.86
C LEU A 95 1.84 11.88 -7.97
N GLU A 96 2.32 12.71 -7.06
CA GLU A 96 3.68 13.22 -7.07
C GLU A 96 4.68 12.11 -6.77
N ASP A 97 5.80 12.14 -7.50
CA ASP A 97 6.90 11.20 -7.29
C ASP A 97 7.70 11.58 -6.04
N PRO A 98 7.70 10.74 -4.98
CA PRO A 98 8.46 11.03 -3.76
C PRO A 98 9.97 11.15 -3.99
N ARG A 99 10.52 10.57 -5.07
CA ARG A 99 11.95 10.63 -5.42
C ARG A 99 12.44 12.04 -5.71
N SER A 100 11.54 12.98 -6.00
CA SER A 100 11.86 14.42 -6.09
C SER A 100 12.48 14.98 -4.80
N LEU A 101 12.23 14.33 -3.66
CA LEU A 101 12.79 14.69 -2.34
C LEU A 101 14.09 13.96 -2.01
N ASN A 102 14.66 13.16 -2.93
CA ASN A 102 15.85 12.36 -2.67
C ASN A 102 17.06 13.18 -2.23
N GLN A 103 17.33 14.30 -2.89
CA GLN A 103 18.45 15.17 -2.54
C GLN A 103 18.28 15.74 -1.12
N LEU A 104 17.08 16.20 -0.76
CA LEU A 104 16.77 16.68 0.58
C LEU A 104 17.03 15.62 1.65
N ALA A 105 16.62 14.38 1.39
CA ALA A 105 16.84 13.27 2.29
C ALA A 105 18.34 12.97 2.49
N ILE A 106 19.13 12.95 1.40
CA ILE A 106 20.59 12.73 1.45
C ILE A 106 21.27 13.83 2.28
N GLU A 107 20.95 15.10 2.03
CA GLU A 107 21.53 16.25 2.75
C GLU A 107 21.28 16.21 4.26
N ASN A 108 20.14 15.63 4.67
CA ASN A 108 19.78 15.49 6.08
C ASN A 108 20.07 14.09 6.65
N ASN A 109 20.78 13.22 5.91
CA ASN A 109 21.04 11.84 6.28
C ASN A 109 19.75 11.09 6.69
N SER A 110 18.63 11.40 6.04
CA SER A 110 17.32 10.81 6.27
C SER A 110 17.01 9.74 5.24
N THR A 111 16.18 8.78 5.60
CA THR A 111 15.80 7.64 4.76
C THR A 111 14.28 7.55 4.67
N MET A 112 13.72 7.42 3.48
CA MET A 112 12.32 7.14 3.29
C MET A 112 12.14 5.96 2.34
N ILE A 113 11.32 4.98 2.75
CA ILE A 113 10.75 3.97 1.86
C ILE A 113 9.29 4.34 1.67
N TYR A 114 8.91 4.67 0.44
CA TYR A 114 7.54 5.02 0.11
C TYR A 114 6.75 3.85 -0.46
N ASP A 115 5.43 3.99 -0.53
CA ASP A 115 4.53 2.96 -1.06
C ASP A 115 4.70 1.60 -0.34
N VAL A 116 4.78 1.59 1.00
CA VAL A 116 5.06 0.38 1.79
C VAL A 116 3.79 -0.39 2.19
N GLY A 117 2.86 -0.55 1.24
CA GLY A 117 1.61 -1.30 1.39
C GLY A 117 1.62 -2.67 0.73
N ILE A 118 0.42 -3.21 0.48
CA ILE A 118 0.27 -4.47 -0.27
C ILE A 118 0.47 -4.23 -1.78
N ALA A 119 -0.16 -3.20 -2.35
CA ALA A 119 -0.01 -2.73 -3.72
C ALA A 119 -0.42 -1.24 -3.79
N PRO A 120 0.54 -0.35 -4.07
CA PRO A 120 1.97 -0.59 -4.24
C PRO A 120 2.66 -1.02 -2.94
N GLY A 121 3.78 -1.74 -3.08
CA GLY A 121 4.61 -2.19 -1.96
C GLY A 121 5.05 -3.64 -2.11
N LEU A 122 4.30 -4.59 -1.54
CA LEU A 122 4.59 -6.02 -1.70
C LEU A 122 4.58 -6.43 -3.17
N SER A 123 3.63 -5.94 -3.96
CA SER A 123 3.57 -6.20 -5.41
C SER A 123 4.85 -5.81 -6.12
N ASN A 124 5.40 -4.64 -5.79
CA ASN A 124 6.66 -4.13 -6.32
C ASN A 124 7.85 -5.02 -5.93
N ALA A 125 7.91 -5.40 -4.65
CA ALA A 125 8.97 -6.26 -4.13
C ALA A 125 8.94 -7.66 -4.77
N LEU A 126 7.76 -8.24 -5.00
CA LEU A 126 7.61 -9.54 -5.67
C LEU A 126 8.04 -9.49 -7.15
N LEU A 127 7.69 -8.43 -7.87
CA LEU A 127 8.15 -8.26 -9.26
C LEU A 127 9.66 -8.04 -9.35
N MET A 128 10.24 -7.27 -8.43
CA MET A 128 11.69 -7.09 -8.37
C MET A 128 12.40 -8.41 -8.04
N ASP A 129 11.85 -9.22 -7.12
CA ASP A 129 12.37 -10.56 -6.82
C ASP A 129 12.38 -11.46 -8.07
N ALA A 130 11.30 -11.41 -8.87
CA ALA A 130 11.26 -12.12 -10.14
C ALA A 130 12.30 -11.59 -11.13
N GLN A 131 12.43 -10.26 -11.28
CA GLN A 131 13.40 -9.66 -12.18
C GLN A 131 14.85 -10.00 -11.80
N CYS A 132 15.16 -10.11 -10.51
CA CYS A 132 16.48 -10.52 -10.05
C CYS A 132 16.79 -12.00 -10.37
N ASP A 133 15.77 -12.85 -10.40
CA ASP A 133 15.94 -14.28 -10.65
C ASP A 133 15.90 -14.64 -12.15
N PHE A 134 15.13 -13.92 -12.95
CA PHE A 134 14.99 -14.16 -14.38
C PHE A 134 15.99 -13.32 -15.21
N THR A 135 16.47 -13.89 -16.31
CA THR A 135 17.41 -13.19 -17.21
C THR A 135 16.76 -11.94 -17.85
N SER A 136 15.49 -12.05 -18.23
CA SER A 136 14.68 -10.95 -18.75
C SER A 136 13.21 -11.25 -18.56
N LEU A 137 12.43 -10.25 -18.21
CA LEU A 137 10.97 -10.36 -18.17
C LEU A 137 10.39 -9.95 -19.52
N GLN A 138 9.40 -10.69 -20.01
CA GLN A 138 8.59 -10.34 -21.18
C GLN A 138 7.37 -9.54 -20.76
N SER A 139 6.69 -9.99 -19.70
CA SER A 139 5.52 -9.31 -19.16
C SER A 139 5.41 -9.44 -17.65
N ALA A 140 4.80 -8.44 -17.04
CA ALA A 140 4.43 -8.48 -15.64
C ALA A 140 3.04 -7.86 -15.45
N LYS A 141 2.22 -8.52 -14.62
CA LYS A 141 0.85 -8.10 -14.34
C LYS A 141 0.56 -8.18 -12.86
N ILE A 142 -0.19 -7.19 -12.39
CA ILE A 142 -0.67 -7.11 -11.00
C ILE A 142 -2.18 -7.02 -11.03
N TRP A 143 -2.84 -7.75 -10.14
CA TRP A 143 -4.26 -7.61 -9.84
C TRP A 143 -4.41 -7.43 -8.34
N VAL A 144 -5.13 -6.40 -7.91
CA VAL A 144 -5.36 -6.15 -6.48
C VAL A 144 -6.78 -5.69 -6.22
N GLY A 145 -7.35 -6.10 -5.10
CA GLY A 145 -8.65 -5.62 -4.66
C GLY A 145 -8.97 -6.01 -3.22
N GLY A 146 -9.58 -5.07 -2.50
CA GLY A 146 -10.28 -5.33 -1.26
C GLY A 146 -11.78 -5.24 -1.51
N ASN A 147 -12.52 -6.28 -1.15
CA ASN A 147 -13.93 -6.41 -1.50
C ASN A 147 -14.72 -7.11 -0.40
N PRO A 148 -16.03 -6.85 -0.24
CA PRO A 148 -16.89 -7.70 0.54
C PRO A 148 -16.83 -9.16 0.05
N GLN A 149 -16.94 -10.14 0.96
CA GLN A 149 -16.91 -11.56 0.58
C GLN A 149 -18.08 -11.99 -0.33
N LYS A 150 -19.15 -11.21 -0.33
CA LYS A 150 -20.32 -11.43 -1.21
C LYS A 150 -20.75 -10.11 -1.83
N PRO A 151 -21.16 -10.12 -3.11
CA PRO A 151 -21.80 -8.96 -3.71
C PRO A 151 -23.14 -8.66 -3.02
N ASP A 152 -23.61 -7.44 -3.19
CA ASP A 152 -24.94 -6.96 -2.81
C ASP A 152 -25.69 -6.38 -4.02
N ASP A 153 -26.91 -5.92 -3.79
CA ASP A 153 -27.76 -5.35 -4.83
C ASP A 153 -27.48 -3.83 -5.08
N GLU A 154 -26.52 -3.24 -4.34
CA GLU A 154 -26.16 -1.84 -4.45
C GLU A 154 -24.81 -1.66 -5.14
N TRP A 155 -23.75 -1.50 -4.33
CA TRP A 155 -22.41 -1.23 -4.82
C TRP A 155 -21.51 -2.47 -4.92
N SER A 156 -21.81 -3.52 -4.16
CA SER A 156 -20.93 -4.70 -4.00
C SER A 156 -19.51 -4.31 -3.58
N TYR A 157 -19.39 -3.18 -2.90
CA TYR A 157 -18.12 -2.57 -2.52
C TYR A 157 -18.22 -1.79 -1.22
N MET A 158 -17.14 -1.71 -0.49
CA MET A 158 -16.86 -0.76 0.59
C MET A 158 -15.37 -0.45 0.58
N ALA A 159 -14.99 0.79 0.80
CA ALA A 159 -13.60 1.23 0.69
C ALA A 159 -12.79 0.77 1.92
N PRO A 160 -11.81 -0.11 1.76
CA PRO A 160 -11.02 -0.64 2.88
C PRO A 160 -9.91 0.33 3.33
N PHE A 161 -9.83 1.49 2.70
CA PHE A 161 -8.95 2.62 3.03
C PHE A 161 -9.68 3.92 2.67
N SER A 162 -8.96 5.04 2.48
CA SER A 162 -9.56 6.33 2.17
C SER A 162 -10.46 6.29 0.93
N PRO A 163 -11.79 6.52 1.04
CA PRO A 163 -12.68 6.53 -0.12
C PRO A 163 -12.31 7.58 -1.17
N SER A 164 -11.77 8.73 -0.75
CA SER A 164 -11.29 9.77 -1.67
C SER A 164 -10.12 9.28 -2.54
N ASP A 165 -9.21 8.49 -1.96
CA ASP A 165 -8.10 7.92 -2.73
C ASP A 165 -8.61 6.88 -3.75
N VAL A 166 -9.69 6.14 -3.43
CA VAL A 166 -10.36 5.23 -4.39
C VAL A 166 -10.98 6.02 -5.55
N ILE A 167 -11.62 7.15 -5.26
CA ILE A 167 -12.20 8.02 -6.31
C ILE A 167 -11.09 8.55 -7.23
N GLU A 168 -9.94 8.93 -6.66
CA GLU A 168 -8.77 9.33 -7.44
C GLU A 168 -8.25 8.19 -8.34
N GLU A 169 -8.23 6.95 -7.85
CA GLU A 169 -7.89 5.77 -8.68
C GLU A 169 -8.81 5.61 -9.88
N TYR A 170 -10.12 5.87 -9.72
CA TYR A 170 -11.12 5.68 -10.78
C TYR A 170 -11.11 6.80 -11.82
N THR A 171 -10.54 7.93 -11.50
CA THR A 171 -10.49 9.13 -12.38
C THR A 171 -9.12 9.38 -12.99
N ARG A 172 -8.05 8.93 -12.34
CA ARG A 172 -6.68 9.13 -12.81
C ARG A 172 -6.36 8.20 -13.98
N PRO A 173 -5.87 8.72 -15.12
CA PRO A 173 -5.42 7.88 -16.22
C PRO A 173 -4.32 6.91 -15.78
N ALA A 174 -4.44 5.64 -16.19
CA ALA A 174 -3.51 4.58 -15.86
C ALA A 174 -2.23 4.69 -16.71
N ARG A 175 -1.08 4.79 -16.08
CA ARG A 175 0.22 4.68 -16.73
C ARG A 175 0.61 3.21 -16.80
N ILE A 176 0.86 2.71 -18.00
CA ILE A 176 1.20 1.32 -18.28
C ILE A 176 2.38 1.23 -19.24
N ARG A 177 2.91 0.02 -19.44
CA ARG A 177 3.88 -0.23 -20.51
C ARG A 177 3.34 -1.27 -21.49
N ARG A 178 3.44 -0.98 -22.79
CA ARG A 178 3.12 -1.89 -23.91
C ARG A 178 4.19 -1.82 -24.96
N ALA A 179 4.58 -2.98 -25.49
CA ALA A 179 5.67 -3.11 -26.47
C ALA A 179 6.92 -2.31 -26.09
N GLY A 180 7.29 -2.33 -24.80
CA GLY A 180 8.44 -1.64 -24.27
C GLY A 180 8.27 -0.12 -24.06
N VAL A 181 7.12 0.45 -24.42
CA VAL A 181 6.86 1.89 -24.35
C VAL A 181 5.87 2.20 -23.22
N SER A 182 6.21 3.19 -22.37
CA SER A 182 5.27 3.70 -21.39
C SER A 182 4.22 4.58 -22.06
N ILE A 183 2.96 4.24 -21.85
CA ILE A 183 1.79 4.95 -22.38
C ILE A 183 0.78 5.23 -21.26
N THR A 184 -0.19 6.05 -21.56
CA THR A 184 -1.28 6.39 -20.64
C THR A 184 -2.60 6.01 -21.26
N GLU A 185 -3.41 5.24 -20.53
CA GLU A 185 -4.75 4.80 -20.92
C GLU A 185 -5.79 5.38 -19.96
N PRO A 186 -7.04 5.60 -20.38
CA PRO A 186 -8.08 5.99 -19.44
C PRO A 186 -8.26 4.96 -18.32
N ALA A 187 -8.48 5.41 -17.10
CA ALA A 187 -8.85 4.51 -16.00
C ALA A 187 -10.13 3.75 -16.33
N LEU A 188 -10.35 2.63 -15.65
CA LEU A 188 -11.53 1.76 -15.79
C LEU A 188 -11.70 1.11 -17.18
N THR A 189 -10.65 1.16 -18.01
CA THR A 189 -10.63 0.47 -19.31
C THR A 189 -10.05 -0.95 -19.20
N GLU A 190 -10.01 -1.68 -20.30
CA GLU A 190 -9.52 -3.07 -20.38
C GLU A 190 -10.23 -4.01 -19.41
N ARG A 191 -11.51 -3.79 -19.20
CA ARG A 191 -12.35 -4.61 -18.33
C ARG A 191 -12.36 -6.06 -18.79
N HIS A 192 -12.05 -6.97 -17.87
CA HIS A 192 -12.06 -8.41 -18.15
C HIS A 192 -12.38 -9.22 -16.90
N ALA A 193 -12.89 -10.42 -17.13
CA ALA A 193 -13.14 -11.35 -16.03
C ALA A 193 -11.83 -11.96 -15.53
N VAL A 194 -11.68 -12.04 -14.20
CA VAL A 194 -10.56 -12.70 -13.53
C VAL A 194 -11.08 -13.66 -12.47
N SER A 195 -10.44 -14.82 -12.36
CA SER A 195 -10.81 -15.80 -11.33
C SER A 195 -10.04 -15.54 -10.04
N VAL A 196 -10.77 -15.23 -8.97
CA VAL A 196 -10.21 -15.02 -7.64
C VAL A 196 -10.37 -16.29 -6.81
N PRO A 197 -9.28 -16.86 -6.27
CA PRO A 197 -9.36 -18.10 -5.50
C PRO A 197 -10.31 -17.98 -4.30
N GLY A 198 -11.29 -18.87 -4.22
CA GLY A 198 -12.30 -18.87 -3.15
C GLY A 198 -13.53 -17.99 -3.40
N TYR A 199 -13.47 -17.05 -4.38
CA TYR A 199 -14.52 -16.07 -4.63
C TYR A 199 -15.13 -16.14 -6.04
N GLY A 200 -14.48 -16.87 -6.97
CA GLY A 200 -14.98 -17.06 -8.33
C GLY A 200 -14.61 -15.93 -9.28
N GLN A 201 -15.53 -15.63 -10.21
CA GLN A 201 -15.27 -14.63 -11.26
C GLN A 201 -15.52 -13.22 -10.73
N MET A 202 -14.51 -12.37 -10.89
CA MET A 202 -14.57 -10.95 -10.60
C MET A 202 -14.20 -10.13 -11.84
N GLU A 203 -14.34 -8.84 -11.81
CA GLU A 203 -14.01 -7.92 -12.89
C GLU A 203 -12.72 -7.16 -12.55
N ALA A 204 -11.76 -7.20 -13.47
CA ALA A 204 -10.52 -6.44 -13.41
C ALA A 204 -10.56 -5.29 -14.43
N PHE A 205 -9.94 -4.16 -14.09
CA PHE A 205 -9.84 -2.97 -14.93
C PHE A 205 -8.59 -2.17 -14.63
N LEU A 206 -8.07 -1.42 -15.60
CA LEU A 206 -6.84 -0.63 -15.45
C LEU A 206 -6.99 0.49 -14.41
N THR A 207 -5.96 0.63 -13.56
CA THR A 207 -5.75 1.74 -12.63
C THR A 207 -4.27 2.15 -12.59
N ASP A 208 -3.96 3.34 -12.01
CA ASP A 208 -2.61 3.90 -11.98
C ASP A 208 -1.80 3.43 -10.77
N GLY A 209 -1.67 2.12 -10.59
CA GLY A 209 -0.98 1.51 -9.44
C GLY A 209 0.48 1.12 -9.65
N LEU A 210 1.02 1.15 -10.89
CA LEU A 210 2.39 0.70 -11.18
C LEU A 210 3.47 1.55 -10.53
N ARG A 211 3.27 2.85 -10.43
CA ARG A 211 4.17 3.76 -9.73
C ARG A 211 5.63 3.64 -10.21
N SER A 212 6.55 3.38 -9.27
CA SER A 212 7.99 3.22 -9.55
C SER A 212 8.32 2.02 -10.44
N LEU A 213 7.45 1.02 -10.54
CA LEU A 213 7.66 -0.14 -11.41
C LEU A 213 7.88 0.25 -12.88
N LEU A 214 7.29 1.36 -13.33
CA LEU A 214 7.51 1.88 -14.69
C LEU A 214 8.97 2.21 -14.96
N ASP A 215 9.75 2.53 -13.94
CA ASP A 215 11.17 2.88 -14.06
C ASP A 215 12.10 1.74 -13.66
N THR A 216 11.64 0.83 -12.80
CA THR A 216 12.48 -0.17 -12.14
C THR A 216 12.34 -1.58 -12.72
N ILE A 217 11.18 -1.91 -13.30
CA ILE A 217 10.93 -3.21 -13.95
C ILE A 217 11.10 -3.06 -15.47
N HIS A 218 11.89 -3.96 -16.04
CA HIS A 218 12.21 -3.97 -17.47
C HIS A 218 11.51 -5.16 -18.15
N CYS A 219 10.42 -4.87 -18.85
CA CYS A 219 9.67 -5.84 -19.66
C CYS A 219 8.89 -5.11 -20.75
N ASP A 220 8.40 -5.84 -21.74
CA ASP A 220 7.62 -5.27 -22.86
C ASP A 220 6.21 -4.91 -22.44
N GLU A 221 5.61 -5.67 -21.52
CA GLU A 221 4.25 -5.45 -21.06
C GLU A 221 4.23 -5.36 -19.52
N LEU A 222 3.76 -4.23 -18.97
CA LEU A 222 3.64 -4.01 -17.54
C LEU A 222 2.30 -3.34 -17.24
N LEU A 223 1.43 -4.05 -16.51
CA LEU A 223 0.04 -3.68 -16.28
C LEU A 223 -0.35 -3.88 -14.82
N GLU A 224 -1.21 -3.00 -14.34
CA GLU A 224 -1.86 -3.15 -13.03
C GLU A 224 -3.36 -2.98 -13.18
N TYR A 225 -4.10 -3.85 -12.50
CA TYR A 225 -5.55 -3.89 -12.53
C TYR A 225 -6.11 -3.86 -11.11
N THR A 226 -7.09 -3.01 -10.89
CA THR A 226 -7.94 -3.10 -9.71
C THR A 226 -9.06 -4.11 -9.97
N VAL A 227 -9.46 -4.83 -8.92
CA VAL A 227 -10.43 -5.93 -9.00
C VAL A 227 -11.64 -5.63 -8.12
N ARG A 228 -12.84 -5.76 -8.70
CA ARG A 228 -14.12 -5.56 -8.00
C ARG A 228 -15.13 -6.65 -8.40
N TRP A 229 -16.23 -6.74 -7.69
CA TRP A 229 -17.35 -7.56 -8.11
C TRP A 229 -17.90 -7.09 -9.46
N PRO A 230 -18.36 -8.00 -10.34
CA PRO A 230 -18.98 -7.62 -11.61
C PRO A 230 -20.18 -6.69 -11.39
N GLY A 231 -20.30 -5.68 -12.25
CA GLY A 231 -21.37 -4.67 -12.17
C GLY A 231 -21.01 -3.42 -11.37
N HIS A 232 -20.01 -3.45 -10.49
CA HIS A 232 -19.59 -2.28 -9.72
C HIS A 232 -19.19 -1.10 -10.61
N ILE A 233 -18.32 -1.34 -11.59
CA ILE A 233 -17.86 -0.27 -12.50
C ILE A 233 -18.97 0.17 -13.45
N GLU A 234 -19.83 -0.75 -13.89
CA GLU A 234 -20.98 -0.39 -14.68
C GLU A 234 -21.93 0.55 -13.92
N HIS A 235 -22.22 0.25 -12.66
CA HIS A 235 -23.01 1.10 -11.78
C HIS A 235 -22.37 2.48 -11.58
N TYR A 236 -21.06 2.52 -11.30
CA TYR A 236 -20.32 3.78 -11.14
C TYR A 236 -20.41 4.65 -12.41
N LEU A 237 -20.20 4.06 -13.59
CA LEU A 237 -20.22 4.80 -14.88
C LEU A 237 -21.63 5.21 -15.33
N ALA A 238 -22.67 4.52 -14.89
CA ALA A 238 -24.06 4.82 -15.25
C ALA A 238 -24.65 5.99 -14.45
N GLY A 239 -24.06 6.35 -13.29
CA GLY A 239 -24.56 7.40 -12.42
C GLY A 239 -23.75 8.70 -12.53
N ASN A 240 -24.35 9.78 -12.04
CA ASN A 240 -23.68 11.07 -11.85
C ASN A 240 -23.54 11.32 -10.35
N PHE A 241 -22.69 10.53 -9.70
CA PHE A 241 -22.46 10.61 -8.26
C PHE A 241 -21.49 11.73 -7.91
N THR A 242 -21.80 12.47 -6.87
CA THR A 242 -20.85 13.40 -6.24
C THR A 242 -19.85 12.65 -5.38
N GLU A 243 -18.71 13.26 -5.09
CA GLU A 243 -17.68 12.69 -4.20
C GLU A 243 -18.28 12.34 -2.83
N ASP A 244 -19.09 13.22 -2.24
CA ASP A 244 -19.73 12.97 -0.95
C ASP A 244 -20.72 11.78 -0.96
N GLU A 245 -21.47 11.61 -2.05
CA GLU A 245 -22.35 10.44 -2.22
C GLU A 245 -21.54 9.14 -2.28
N LEU A 246 -20.44 9.12 -3.03
CA LEU A 246 -19.56 7.96 -3.11
C LEU A 246 -18.87 7.64 -1.77
N ILE A 247 -18.34 8.66 -1.08
CA ILE A 247 -17.72 8.50 0.25
C ILE A 247 -18.72 7.88 1.23
N ASN A 248 -19.96 8.34 1.22
CA ASN A 248 -21.01 7.80 2.09
C ASN A 248 -21.42 6.37 1.69
N ALA A 249 -21.59 6.11 0.39
CA ALA A 249 -22.01 4.81 -0.14
C ALA A 249 -20.93 3.73 0.06
N TRP A 250 -19.64 4.10 0.00
CA TRP A 250 -18.51 3.18 0.14
C TRP A 250 -17.91 3.16 1.55
N LYS A 251 -18.63 3.72 2.52
CA LYS A 251 -18.17 3.68 3.91
C LYS A 251 -17.89 2.24 4.35
N PHE A 252 -16.73 2.04 4.96
CA PHE A 252 -16.34 0.73 5.46
C PHE A 252 -17.25 0.29 6.61
N ASP A 253 -17.73 -0.94 6.53
CA ASP A 253 -18.54 -1.61 7.54
C ASP A 253 -17.70 -2.73 8.17
N GLU A 254 -17.31 -2.54 9.43
CA GLU A 254 -16.46 -3.50 10.17
C GLU A 254 -17.15 -4.83 10.46
N GLU A 255 -18.50 -4.87 10.43
CA GLU A 255 -19.28 -6.09 10.64
C GLU A 255 -19.47 -6.90 9.35
N ARG A 256 -19.24 -6.29 8.19
CA ARG A 256 -19.40 -6.94 6.89
C ARG A 256 -18.15 -7.74 6.54
N PRO A 257 -18.26 -9.08 6.38
CA PRO A 257 -17.11 -9.90 5.98
C PRO A 257 -16.52 -9.44 4.63
N GLU A 258 -15.21 -9.33 4.62
CA GLU A 258 -14.47 -8.83 3.46
C GLU A 258 -13.17 -9.63 3.25
N PHE A 259 -12.54 -9.44 2.10
CA PHE A 259 -11.25 -10.04 1.78
C PHE A 259 -10.39 -9.08 0.95
N THR A 260 -9.09 -9.28 1.03
CA THR A 260 -8.11 -8.68 0.12
C THR A 260 -7.46 -9.78 -0.69
N TRP A 261 -7.34 -9.56 -1.98
CA TRP A 261 -6.58 -10.40 -2.91
C TRP A 261 -5.59 -9.56 -3.69
N LEU A 262 -4.35 -10.05 -3.76
CA LEU A 262 -3.30 -9.57 -4.65
C LEU A 262 -2.81 -10.75 -5.48
N ALA A 263 -2.75 -10.60 -6.79
CA ALA A 263 -1.99 -11.49 -7.64
C ALA A 263 -0.89 -10.72 -8.36
N VAL A 264 0.29 -11.32 -8.41
CA VAL A 264 1.45 -10.79 -9.14
C VAL A 264 1.95 -11.88 -10.07
N GLU A 265 2.06 -11.58 -11.35
CA GLU A 265 2.54 -12.52 -12.36
C GLU A 265 3.70 -11.89 -13.14
N ALA A 266 4.76 -12.66 -13.29
CA ALA A 266 5.95 -12.30 -14.07
C ALA A 266 6.25 -13.42 -15.05
N ASN A 267 6.31 -13.12 -16.35
CA ASN A 267 6.57 -14.08 -17.42
C ASN A 267 7.91 -13.79 -18.09
N CYS A 268 8.64 -14.84 -18.39
CA CYS A 268 9.88 -14.82 -19.16
C CYS A 268 9.92 -16.02 -20.13
N GLU A 269 10.95 -16.11 -20.99
CA GLU A 269 11.09 -17.23 -21.91
C GLU A 269 11.23 -18.59 -21.22
N GLN A 270 11.78 -18.62 -20.00
CA GLN A 270 12.03 -19.84 -19.24
C GLN A 270 10.79 -20.31 -18.47
N GLY A 271 9.75 -19.53 -18.37
CA GLY A 271 8.51 -19.85 -17.65
C GLY A 271 7.82 -18.63 -17.05
N ALA A 272 6.95 -18.90 -16.09
CA ALA A 272 6.20 -17.87 -15.39
C ALA A 272 6.39 -18.04 -13.88
N ARG A 273 6.24 -16.94 -13.15
CA ARG A 273 6.14 -16.95 -11.70
C ARG A 273 4.91 -16.15 -11.29
N ARG A 274 4.13 -16.75 -10.40
CA ARG A 274 2.92 -16.11 -9.89
C ARG A 274 2.85 -16.23 -8.38
N TRP A 275 2.38 -15.18 -7.76
CA TRP A 275 1.98 -15.15 -6.35
C TRP A 275 0.51 -14.77 -6.24
N ASP A 276 -0.21 -15.45 -5.38
CA ASP A 276 -1.55 -15.09 -4.93
C ASP A 276 -1.48 -14.86 -3.41
N VAL A 277 -1.85 -13.67 -2.97
CA VAL A 277 -1.90 -13.27 -1.54
C VAL A 277 -3.34 -13.03 -1.19
N ILE A 278 -3.85 -13.74 -0.17
CA ILE A 278 -5.27 -13.69 0.22
C ILE A 278 -5.38 -13.55 1.73
N ASP A 279 -6.20 -12.62 2.18
CA ASP A 279 -6.59 -12.47 3.58
C ASP A 279 -8.08 -12.14 3.70
N GLU A 280 -8.73 -12.62 4.76
CA GLU A 280 -10.17 -12.44 5.03
C GLU A 280 -10.41 -11.59 6.29
N GLY A 281 -9.38 -10.90 6.76
CA GLY A 281 -9.41 -10.25 8.05
C GLY A 281 -9.31 -11.26 9.20
N LYS A 282 -8.96 -10.77 10.38
CA LYS A 282 -8.83 -11.61 11.57
C LYS A 282 -8.72 -10.75 12.84
N ASP A 283 -9.22 -11.27 13.95
CA ASP A 283 -9.09 -10.70 15.28
C ASP A 283 -9.58 -9.21 15.35
N GLY A 284 -10.67 -8.92 14.62
CA GLY A 284 -11.27 -7.57 14.54
C GLY A 284 -10.55 -6.62 13.58
N TRP A 285 -9.55 -7.08 12.81
CA TRP A 285 -8.86 -6.29 11.81
C TRP A 285 -9.29 -6.67 10.40
N SER A 286 -9.52 -5.66 9.56
CA SER A 286 -9.82 -5.88 8.16
C SER A 286 -8.63 -6.50 7.41
N SER A 287 -8.93 -7.23 6.33
CA SER A 287 -7.91 -7.87 5.50
C SER A 287 -6.93 -6.85 4.89
N MET A 288 -7.44 -5.69 4.45
CA MET A 288 -6.60 -4.64 3.89
C MET A 288 -5.71 -4.00 4.96
N ALA A 289 -6.24 -3.72 6.17
CA ALA A 289 -5.45 -3.20 7.27
C ALA A 289 -4.31 -4.16 7.65
N ARG A 290 -4.58 -5.47 7.63
CA ARG A 290 -3.61 -6.52 7.92
C ARG A 290 -2.57 -6.67 6.81
N THR A 291 -3.00 -6.84 5.56
CA THR A 291 -2.07 -7.08 4.44
C THR A 291 -1.18 -5.88 4.16
N THR A 292 -1.74 -4.67 4.16
CA THR A 292 -0.97 -3.42 4.03
C THR A 292 -0.13 -3.15 5.27
N GLY A 293 -0.75 -3.23 6.46
CA GLY A 293 -0.08 -2.88 7.70
C GLY A 293 1.06 -3.83 8.08
N LEU A 294 0.99 -5.13 7.77
CA LEU A 294 2.10 -6.07 8.02
C LEU A 294 3.34 -5.70 7.19
N VAL A 295 3.18 -5.32 5.93
CA VAL A 295 4.30 -4.82 5.11
C VAL A 295 4.90 -3.58 5.75
N THR A 296 4.06 -2.62 6.12
CA THR A 296 4.47 -1.37 6.78
C THR A 296 5.21 -1.62 8.08
N VAL A 297 4.71 -2.52 8.92
CA VAL A 297 5.33 -2.92 10.20
C VAL A 297 6.74 -3.46 9.96
N GLU A 298 6.89 -4.42 9.03
CA GLU A 298 8.19 -5.02 8.74
C GLU A 298 9.20 -3.98 8.21
N VAL A 299 8.77 -3.11 7.28
CA VAL A 299 9.64 -2.03 6.77
C VAL A 299 10.02 -1.05 7.88
N THR A 300 9.08 -0.71 8.76
CA THR A 300 9.34 0.16 9.92
C THR A 300 10.39 -0.43 10.84
N GLU A 301 10.29 -1.73 11.13
CA GLU A 301 11.29 -2.42 11.96
C GLU A 301 12.64 -2.56 11.25
N MET A 302 12.67 -2.85 9.94
CA MET A 302 13.91 -2.88 9.15
C MET A 302 14.65 -1.53 9.19
N LEU A 303 13.92 -0.42 9.09
CA LEU A 303 14.49 0.92 9.28
C LEU A 303 15.01 1.11 10.72
N ALA A 304 14.23 0.76 11.72
CA ALA A 304 14.58 0.91 13.12
C ALA A 304 15.79 0.04 13.54
N GLU A 305 15.98 -1.11 12.92
CA GLU A 305 17.09 -2.05 13.13
C GLU A 305 18.33 -1.69 12.30
N GLY A 306 18.22 -0.73 11.37
CA GLY A 306 19.32 -0.31 10.50
C GLY A 306 19.63 -1.30 9.36
N LEU A 307 18.71 -2.22 9.05
CA LEU A 307 18.83 -3.12 7.88
C LEU A 307 18.72 -2.35 6.56
N ILE A 308 18.01 -1.21 6.59
CA ILE A 308 17.95 -0.23 5.51
C ILE A 308 18.49 1.07 6.09
N SER A 309 19.72 1.43 5.72
CA SER A 309 20.44 2.56 6.33
C SER A 309 20.96 3.58 5.31
N GLN A 310 20.76 3.35 4.01
CA GLN A 310 21.15 4.30 2.97
C GLN A 310 20.26 5.54 3.05
N ALA A 311 20.87 6.72 3.14
CA ALA A 311 20.13 7.98 3.05
C ALA A 311 19.55 8.17 1.64
N GLY A 312 18.33 8.70 1.59
CA GLY A 312 17.63 8.96 0.34
C GLY A 312 16.16 8.51 0.39
N VAL A 313 15.49 8.68 -0.73
CA VAL A 313 14.10 8.27 -0.95
C VAL A 313 14.10 7.07 -1.89
N MET A 314 13.65 5.93 -1.41
CA MET A 314 13.74 4.66 -2.11
C MET A 314 12.36 4.04 -2.34
N PRO A 315 12.15 3.43 -3.51
CA PRO A 315 10.93 2.70 -3.81
C PRO A 315 10.92 1.33 -3.13
N PRO A 316 9.74 0.69 -2.99
CA PRO A 316 9.61 -0.60 -2.30
C PRO A 316 10.32 -1.76 -3.02
N GLU A 317 10.72 -1.61 -4.26
CA GLU A 317 11.50 -2.62 -5.02
C GLU A 317 12.81 -2.99 -4.34
N ILE A 318 13.41 -2.11 -3.54
CA ILE A 318 14.61 -2.45 -2.78
C ILE A 318 14.41 -3.66 -1.86
N LEU A 319 13.18 -3.88 -1.40
CA LEU A 319 12.81 -5.02 -0.56
C LEU A 319 12.90 -6.33 -1.35
N GLY A 320 12.56 -6.30 -2.65
CA GLY A 320 12.64 -7.45 -3.55
C GLY A 320 14.05 -7.78 -4.05
N GLN A 321 14.97 -6.81 -4.01
CA GLN A 321 16.38 -7.04 -4.32
C GLN A 321 17.09 -7.91 -3.27
N SER A 322 16.50 -8.05 -2.09
CA SER A 322 17.02 -8.83 -0.98
C SER A 322 16.07 -9.96 -0.59
N LYS A 323 16.49 -11.20 -0.84
CA LYS A 323 15.74 -12.39 -0.37
C LYS A 323 15.48 -12.38 1.14
N GLN A 324 16.38 -11.77 1.92
CA GLN A 324 16.23 -11.65 3.38
C GLN A 324 15.10 -10.67 3.72
N LEU A 325 15.07 -9.49 3.11
CA LEU A 325 14.05 -8.46 3.41
C LEU A 325 12.67 -8.92 2.96
N LEU A 326 12.54 -9.42 1.72
CA LEU A 326 11.29 -9.96 1.20
C LEU A 326 10.84 -11.18 2.02
N GLY A 327 11.75 -12.08 2.34
CA GLY A 327 11.47 -13.27 3.16
C GLY A 327 10.95 -12.91 4.55
N ARG A 328 11.45 -11.85 5.17
CA ARG A 328 10.94 -11.35 6.45
C ARG A 328 9.48 -10.91 6.34
N ILE A 329 9.13 -10.12 5.32
CA ILE A 329 7.75 -9.66 5.08
C ILE A 329 6.81 -10.86 4.85
N THR A 330 7.15 -11.73 3.92
CA THR A 330 6.28 -12.89 3.58
C THR A 330 6.14 -13.87 4.73
N THR A 331 7.18 -14.06 5.55
CA THR A 331 7.13 -14.88 6.76
C THR A 331 6.22 -14.25 7.81
N ALA A 332 6.32 -12.94 8.05
CA ALA A 332 5.47 -12.24 9.01
C ALA A 332 3.99 -12.29 8.60
N MET A 333 3.70 -12.11 7.33
CA MET A 333 2.34 -12.25 6.77
C MET A 333 1.81 -13.67 6.95
N SER A 334 2.59 -14.69 6.59
CA SER A 334 2.20 -16.09 6.73
C SER A 334 1.98 -16.48 8.20
N ASN A 335 2.84 -16.07 9.11
CA ASN A 335 2.70 -16.29 10.56
C ASN A 335 1.45 -15.61 11.13
N SER A 336 1.01 -14.51 10.52
CA SER A 336 -0.23 -13.83 10.87
C SER A 336 -1.47 -14.47 10.24
N GLY A 337 -1.30 -15.51 9.40
CA GLY A 337 -2.40 -16.25 8.76
C GLY A 337 -2.78 -15.75 7.36
N VAL A 338 -2.08 -14.77 6.82
CA VAL A 338 -2.24 -14.37 5.41
C VAL A 338 -1.76 -15.52 4.52
N LYS A 339 -2.58 -15.95 3.58
CA LYS A 339 -2.23 -17.01 2.63
C LYS A 339 -1.39 -16.43 1.50
N ILE A 340 -0.19 -16.96 1.31
CA ILE A 340 0.68 -16.62 0.19
C ILE A 340 0.96 -17.92 -0.58
N ILE A 341 0.47 -17.99 -1.82
CA ILE A 341 0.62 -19.13 -2.71
C ILE A 341 1.56 -18.71 -3.83
N ARG A 342 2.65 -19.44 -4.01
CA ARG A 342 3.59 -19.23 -5.12
C ARG A 342 3.52 -20.41 -6.06
N SER A 343 3.48 -20.13 -7.36
CA SER A 343 3.52 -21.11 -8.45
C SER A 343 4.48 -20.65 -9.55
N GLY A 344 5.02 -21.61 -10.28
CA GLY A 344 5.98 -21.38 -11.36
C GLY A 344 7.44 -21.46 -10.93
#